data_38c421310ab85839c2a65f62079dc546
#
_entry.id   38c421310ab85839c2a65f62079dc546
#
_cell.length_a   1.000
_cell.length_b   1.000
_cell.length_c   1.000
_cell.angle_alpha   90.00
_cell.angle_beta   90.00
_cell.angle_gamma   90.00
#
_symmetry.space_group_name_H-M   'P 1'
#
loop_
_entity.id
_entity.type
_entity.pdbx_description
1 polymer ?
#
loop_
_entity_poly.entity_id
_entity_poly.type
_entity_poly.pdbx_seq_one_letter_code
_entity_poly.pdbx_strand_id
1 'polypeptide(L)'
;FIDEIHTIIGAGATTGGVMDASNLLKPSLTKNNLQFIGSTTYKEFRGVFEKDRALSRRFQKIEVPEPSVEETFNILKGLKSRFEKHHEIKYTEGALRSAASLSSKHINERFLPDKAIDVVDEAGARQKLITKSKRKKTISEIDIEKTVASMARIPEKTCLLYTSDAADEG
;
A
#
# COMPACT_ATOMS: atom_id res chain seq x y z
N PHE A 1 2.25 -18.99 3.67
CA PHE A 1 2.01 -17.79 2.86
C PHE A 1 3.20 -17.55 1.94
N ILE A 2 2.95 -17.27 0.67
CA ILE A 2 3.96 -16.95 -0.34
C ILE A 2 3.53 -15.64 -1.00
N ASP A 3 4.33 -14.60 -0.81
CA ASP A 3 4.14 -13.31 -1.49
C ASP A 3 4.67 -13.40 -2.92
N GLU A 4 4.06 -12.68 -3.85
CA GLU A 4 4.45 -12.69 -5.27
C GLU A 4 4.59 -14.12 -5.85
N ILE A 5 3.64 -15.01 -5.55
CA ILE A 5 3.72 -16.45 -5.89
C ILE A 5 3.94 -16.69 -7.39
N HIS A 6 3.57 -15.74 -8.24
CA HIS A 6 3.81 -15.81 -9.69
C HIS A 6 5.30 -15.85 -10.03
N THR A 7 6.19 -15.30 -9.20
CA THR A 7 7.63 -15.32 -9.41
C THR A 7 8.20 -16.72 -9.33
N ILE A 8 7.60 -17.57 -8.47
CA ILE A 8 8.01 -18.97 -8.30
C ILE A 8 7.43 -19.86 -9.41
N ILE A 9 6.19 -19.56 -9.85
CA ILE A 9 5.46 -20.39 -10.81
C ILE A 9 5.82 -20.00 -12.25
N GLY A 10 6.12 -18.72 -12.55
CA GLY A 10 6.45 -18.24 -13.89
C GLY A 10 7.91 -18.35 -14.31
N ALA A 11 8.81 -18.63 -13.38
CA ALA A 11 10.26 -18.63 -13.63
C ALA A 11 10.75 -19.71 -14.62
N GLY A 12 9.92 -20.71 -14.93
CA GLY A 12 10.28 -21.80 -15.83
C GLY A 12 10.13 -21.53 -17.33
N ALA A 13 9.55 -20.40 -17.73
CA ALA A 13 9.22 -20.12 -19.14
C ALA A 13 10.32 -19.44 -19.95
N THR A 14 11.41 -18.98 -19.33
CA THR A 14 12.51 -18.31 -20.04
C THR A 14 13.85 -18.97 -19.76
N THR A 15 14.38 -19.61 -20.80
CA THR A 15 15.79 -19.98 -21.07
C THR A 15 16.50 -20.88 -20.04
N GLY A 16 16.63 -22.17 -20.36
CA GLY A 16 17.83 -22.94 -20.02
C GLY A 16 18.02 -23.32 -18.55
N GLY A 17 17.30 -24.33 -18.07
CA GLY A 17 17.83 -25.17 -16.99
C GLY A 17 17.52 -24.79 -15.54
N VAL A 18 16.68 -23.82 -15.26
CA VAL A 18 16.16 -23.62 -13.89
C VAL A 18 14.97 -24.54 -13.71
N MET A 19 15.07 -25.47 -12.74
CA MET A 19 13.95 -26.36 -12.36
C MET A 19 12.72 -25.48 -12.10
N ASP A 20 11.68 -25.70 -12.90
CA ASP A 20 10.39 -25.05 -12.74
C ASP A 20 9.85 -25.35 -11.33
N ALA A 21 9.93 -24.38 -10.44
CA ALA A 21 9.49 -24.54 -9.06
C ALA A 21 7.99 -24.92 -8.98
N SER A 22 7.23 -24.67 -10.06
CA SER A 22 5.84 -25.15 -10.17
C SER A 22 5.77 -26.69 -10.17
N ASN A 23 6.76 -27.38 -10.72
CA ASN A 23 6.83 -28.84 -10.70
C ASN A 23 7.14 -29.40 -9.31
N LEU A 24 7.82 -28.65 -8.46
CA LEU A 24 8.04 -28.99 -7.04
C LEU A 24 6.81 -28.73 -6.18
N LEU A 25 6.04 -27.67 -6.49
CA LEU A 25 4.83 -27.33 -5.75
C LEU A 25 3.64 -28.22 -6.10
N LYS A 26 3.48 -28.63 -7.37
CA LYS A 26 2.37 -29.48 -7.83
C LYS A 26 2.20 -30.78 -7.02
N PRO A 27 3.25 -31.57 -6.72
CA PRO A 27 3.13 -32.75 -5.86
C PRO A 27 2.72 -32.41 -4.43
N SER A 28 3.25 -31.32 -3.87
CA SER A 28 2.95 -30.86 -2.51
C SER A 28 1.51 -30.35 -2.37
N LEU A 29 0.98 -29.70 -3.40
CA LEU A 29 -0.42 -29.29 -3.50
C LEU A 29 -1.39 -30.49 -3.65
N THR A 30 -0.90 -31.62 -4.13
CA THR A 30 -1.72 -32.84 -4.34
C THR A 30 -1.83 -33.68 -3.06
N LYS A 31 -0.84 -33.59 -2.18
CA LYS A 31 -0.75 -34.39 -0.95
C LYS A 31 -1.46 -33.65 0.19
N ASN A 32 -2.68 -33.30 0.14
CA ASN A 32 -3.60 -32.73 1.17
C ASN A 32 -3.04 -32.31 2.57
N ASN A 33 -1.73 -32.28 2.76
CA ASN A 33 -1.06 -32.00 4.02
C ASN A 33 -0.58 -30.55 4.17
N LEU A 34 -0.69 -29.73 3.12
CA LEU A 34 -0.23 -28.35 3.13
C LEU A 34 -1.32 -27.43 2.61
N GLN A 35 -1.58 -26.38 3.38
CA GLN A 35 -2.43 -25.27 2.97
C GLN A 35 -1.55 -24.13 2.46
N PHE A 36 -1.84 -23.64 1.26
CA PHE A 36 -1.11 -22.53 0.64
C PHE A 36 -1.98 -21.30 0.52
N ILE A 37 -1.41 -20.14 0.87
CA ILE A 37 -1.95 -18.82 0.57
C ILE A 37 -0.89 -18.11 -0.24
N GLY A 38 -1.21 -17.67 -1.44
CA GLY A 38 -0.32 -16.90 -2.30
C GLY A 38 -0.93 -15.55 -2.63
N SER A 39 -0.11 -14.49 -2.62
CA SER A 39 -0.51 -13.18 -3.15
C SER A 39 0.04 -12.98 -4.55
N THR A 40 -0.70 -12.27 -5.39
CA THR A 40 -0.28 -11.87 -6.76
C THR A 40 -1.18 -10.76 -7.26
N THR A 41 -0.79 -10.08 -8.35
CA THR A 41 -1.66 -9.11 -9.01
C THR A 41 -2.58 -9.77 -10.03
N TYR A 42 -3.64 -9.05 -10.43
CA TYR A 42 -4.55 -9.53 -11.49
C TYR A 42 -3.85 -9.84 -12.80
N LYS A 43 -2.87 -9.05 -13.17
CA LYS A 43 -2.12 -9.18 -14.41
C LYS A 43 -1.31 -10.48 -14.42
N GLU A 44 -0.56 -10.72 -13.35
CA GLU A 44 0.26 -11.92 -13.19
C GLU A 44 -0.62 -13.17 -13.00
N PHE A 45 -1.74 -13.06 -12.27
CA PHE A 45 -2.67 -14.17 -12.13
C PHE A 45 -3.18 -14.66 -13.50
N ARG A 46 -3.65 -13.75 -14.35
CA ARG A 46 -4.08 -14.09 -15.72
C ARG A 46 -2.91 -14.62 -16.57
N GLY A 47 -1.73 -14.03 -16.41
CA GLY A 47 -0.55 -14.38 -17.20
C GLY A 47 0.02 -15.76 -16.90
N VAL A 48 -0.06 -16.20 -15.66
CA VAL A 48 0.60 -17.40 -15.14
C VAL A 48 -0.41 -18.45 -14.68
N PHE A 49 -1.30 -18.13 -13.75
CA PHE A 49 -2.20 -19.09 -13.11
C PHE A 49 -3.33 -19.57 -14.01
N GLU A 50 -3.98 -18.69 -14.75
CA GLU A 50 -5.09 -19.07 -15.64
C GLU A 50 -4.62 -19.95 -16.81
N LYS A 51 -3.35 -19.82 -17.21
CA LYS A 51 -2.77 -20.65 -18.26
C LYS A 51 -2.44 -22.07 -17.81
N ASP A 52 -2.14 -22.26 -16.52
CA ASP A 52 -1.87 -23.58 -15.97
C ASP A 52 -3.14 -24.15 -15.31
N ARG A 53 -3.87 -25.00 -16.06
CA ARG A 53 -5.09 -25.65 -15.59
C ARG A 53 -4.89 -26.50 -14.34
N ALA A 54 -3.69 -27.00 -14.09
CA ALA A 54 -3.39 -27.81 -12.91
C ALA A 54 -3.32 -26.95 -11.64
N LEU A 55 -2.84 -25.72 -11.76
CA LEU A 55 -2.80 -24.75 -10.66
C LEU A 55 -4.15 -24.09 -10.44
N SER A 56 -4.81 -23.61 -11.50
CA SER A 56 -6.09 -22.91 -11.39
C SER A 56 -7.20 -23.74 -10.73
N ARG A 57 -7.16 -25.07 -10.86
CA ARG A 57 -8.11 -25.98 -10.20
C ARG A 57 -7.82 -26.21 -8.71
N ARG A 58 -6.64 -25.84 -8.22
CA ARG A 58 -6.19 -26.10 -6.85
C ARG A 58 -6.17 -24.84 -5.98
N PHE A 59 -6.28 -23.66 -6.58
CA PHE A 59 -6.33 -22.39 -5.88
C PHE A 59 -7.70 -21.73 -6.05
N GLN A 60 -8.28 -21.33 -4.94
CA GLN A 60 -9.46 -20.46 -4.96
C GLN A 60 -8.98 -19.01 -5.03
N LYS A 61 -9.47 -18.27 -6.01
CA LYS A 61 -9.21 -16.84 -6.13
C LYS A 61 -10.02 -16.07 -5.08
N ILE A 62 -9.34 -15.24 -4.30
CA ILE A 62 -9.92 -14.29 -3.37
C ILE A 62 -9.48 -12.90 -3.81
N GLU A 63 -10.45 -12.05 -4.15
CA GLU A 63 -10.18 -10.69 -4.58
C GLU A 63 -10.03 -9.78 -3.36
N VAL A 64 -8.96 -8.98 -3.35
CA VAL A 64 -8.72 -7.95 -2.35
C VAL A 64 -8.87 -6.60 -3.04
N PRO A 65 -10.05 -5.96 -2.96
CA PRO A 65 -10.26 -4.66 -3.60
C PRO A 65 -9.49 -3.55 -2.89
N GLU A 66 -9.25 -2.46 -3.62
CA GLU A 66 -8.71 -1.24 -3.04
C GLU A 66 -9.68 -0.70 -1.97
N PRO A 67 -9.23 -0.40 -0.76
CA PRO A 67 -10.10 0.15 0.28
C PRO A 67 -10.54 1.57 -0.06
N SER A 68 -11.71 1.95 0.44
CA SER A 68 -12.20 3.33 0.39
C SER A 68 -11.33 4.27 1.24
N VAL A 69 -11.52 5.58 1.06
CA VAL A 69 -10.83 6.62 1.87
C VAL A 69 -11.12 6.44 3.36
N GLU A 70 -12.36 6.10 3.74
CA GLU A 70 -12.74 5.91 5.15
C GLU A 70 -12.14 4.64 5.74
N GLU A 71 -12.13 3.55 4.99
CA GLU A 71 -11.44 2.32 5.42
C GLU A 71 -9.93 2.54 5.54
N THR A 72 -9.34 3.28 4.60
CA THR A 72 -7.93 3.67 4.66
C THR A 72 -7.63 4.51 5.91
N PHE A 73 -8.48 5.48 6.24
CA PHE A 73 -8.34 6.24 7.48
C PHE A 73 -8.34 5.33 8.72
N ASN A 74 -9.23 4.34 8.77
CA ASN A 74 -9.29 3.37 9.86
C ASN A 74 -8.01 2.49 9.92
N ILE A 75 -7.48 2.10 8.77
CA ILE A 75 -6.18 1.40 8.69
C ILE A 75 -5.05 2.27 9.25
N LEU A 76 -4.95 3.54 8.81
CA LEU A 76 -3.95 4.48 9.32
C LEU A 76 -4.08 4.71 10.83
N LYS A 77 -5.30 4.78 11.34
CA LYS A 77 -5.58 4.89 12.78
C LYS A 77 -5.05 3.67 13.56
N GLY A 78 -5.21 2.48 13.01
CA GLY A 78 -4.63 1.25 13.56
C GLY A 78 -3.09 1.22 13.55
N LEU A 79 -2.48 1.83 12.55
CA LEU A 79 -1.02 1.90 12.39
C LEU A 79 -0.38 3.09 13.14
N LYS A 80 -1.18 4.08 13.57
CA LYS A 80 -0.74 5.35 14.16
C LYS A 80 0.33 5.17 15.23
N SER A 81 0.10 4.31 16.20
CA SER A 81 1.01 4.09 17.33
C SER A 81 2.40 3.60 16.89
N ARG A 82 2.46 2.80 15.83
CA ARG A 82 3.72 2.29 15.28
C ARG A 82 4.52 3.39 14.61
N PHE A 83 3.87 4.24 13.80
CA PHE A 83 4.50 5.40 13.16
C PHE A 83 4.95 6.44 14.19
N GLU A 84 4.12 6.73 15.20
CA GLU A 84 4.45 7.64 16.30
C GLU A 84 5.69 7.19 17.05
N LYS A 85 5.79 5.88 17.34
CA LYS A 85 6.98 5.31 18.00
C LYS A 85 8.21 5.33 17.09
N HIS A 86 8.04 5.02 15.78
CA HIS A 86 9.15 4.96 14.83
C HIS A 86 9.76 6.33 14.56
N HIS A 87 8.93 7.36 14.39
CA HIS A 87 9.36 8.71 14.07
C HIS A 87 9.54 9.62 15.30
N GLU A 88 9.13 9.14 16.49
CA GLU A 88 9.18 9.91 17.77
C GLU A 88 8.36 11.20 17.69
N ILE A 89 7.20 11.18 17.05
CA ILE A 89 6.28 12.28 16.85
C ILE A 89 4.84 11.80 17.03
N LYS A 90 3.89 12.75 17.10
CA LYS A 90 2.46 12.48 17.15
C LYS A 90 1.78 12.85 15.84
N TYR A 91 0.70 12.16 15.49
CA TYR A 91 -0.17 12.51 14.37
C TYR A 91 -1.54 12.89 14.89
N THR A 92 -2.11 14.01 14.39
CA THR A 92 -3.51 14.33 14.65
C THR A 92 -4.42 13.39 13.87
N GLU A 93 -5.67 13.23 14.30
CA GLU A 93 -6.66 12.44 13.52
C GLU A 93 -6.95 13.12 12.17
N GLY A 94 -7.01 14.46 12.14
CA GLY A 94 -7.13 15.20 10.90
C GLY A 94 -5.97 14.95 9.93
N ALA A 95 -4.73 14.87 10.42
CA ALA A 95 -3.58 14.50 9.59
C ALA A 95 -3.76 13.13 8.91
N LEU A 96 -4.23 12.12 9.64
CA LEU A 96 -4.47 10.78 9.08
C LEU A 96 -5.62 10.80 8.06
N ARG A 97 -6.69 11.54 8.34
CA ARG A 97 -7.81 11.71 7.42
C ARG A 97 -7.38 12.44 6.14
N SER A 98 -6.61 13.51 6.27
CA SER A 98 -6.03 14.22 5.13
C SER A 98 -5.07 13.34 4.32
N ALA A 99 -4.26 12.50 4.97
CA ALA A 99 -3.38 11.56 4.26
C ALA A 99 -4.18 10.59 3.39
N ALA A 100 -5.27 10.00 3.90
CA ALA A 100 -6.13 9.11 3.13
C ALA A 100 -6.83 9.85 1.97
N SER A 101 -7.43 11.01 2.23
CA SER A 101 -8.19 11.79 1.24
C SER A 101 -7.29 12.37 0.15
N LEU A 102 -6.22 13.06 0.52
CA LEU A 102 -5.36 13.75 -0.43
C LEU A 102 -4.50 12.79 -1.25
N SER A 103 -4.03 11.68 -0.67
CA SER A 103 -3.32 10.66 -1.44
C SER A 103 -4.24 10.01 -2.48
N SER A 104 -5.51 9.78 -2.13
CA SER A 104 -6.51 9.26 -3.06
C SER A 104 -6.70 10.20 -4.27
N LYS A 105 -6.76 11.51 -4.03
CA LYS A 105 -7.03 12.52 -5.06
C LYS A 105 -5.81 12.85 -5.94
N HIS A 106 -4.62 12.89 -5.37
CA HIS A 106 -3.45 13.50 -6.02
C HIS A 106 -2.33 12.51 -6.35
N ILE A 107 -2.32 11.31 -5.78
CA ILE A 107 -1.31 10.29 -6.07
C ILE A 107 -1.97 9.18 -6.89
N ASN A 108 -1.70 9.17 -8.20
CA ASN A 108 -2.35 8.24 -9.14
C ASN A 108 -1.52 6.98 -9.44
N GLU A 109 -0.24 6.96 -9.10
CA GLU A 109 0.69 5.88 -9.46
C GLU A 109 0.56 4.65 -8.56
N ARG A 110 -0.13 4.76 -7.43
CA ARG A 110 -0.28 3.71 -6.42
C ARG A 110 -1.72 3.63 -5.92
N PHE A 111 -2.05 2.51 -5.28
CA PHE A 111 -3.37 2.25 -4.70
C PHE A 111 -3.40 2.54 -3.21
N LEU A 112 -4.60 2.76 -2.67
CA LEU A 112 -4.84 2.74 -1.24
C LEU A 112 -4.75 1.28 -0.72
N PRO A 113 -4.28 1.04 0.52
CA PRO A 113 -3.86 2.04 1.52
C PRO A 113 -2.41 2.50 1.36
N ASP A 114 -1.59 1.87 0.52
CA ASP A 114 -0.13 2.05 0.47
C ASP A 114 0.28 3.50 0.25
N LYS A 115 -0.33 4.19 -0.74
CA LYS A 115 -0.01 5.61 -0.99
C LYS A 115 -0.30 6.52 0.21
N ALA A 116 -1.31 6.22 1.01
CA ALA A 116 -1.63 6.98 2.22
C ALA A 116 -0.64 6.66 3.36
N ILE A 117 -0.22 5.41 3.47
CA ILE A 117 0.82 4.95 4.39
C ILE A 117 2.14 5.64 4.07
N ASP A 118 2.53 5.69 2.80
CA ASP A 118 3.74 6.39 2.35
C ASP A 118 3.71 7.89 2.71
N VAL A 119 2.55 8.56 2.57
CA VAL A 119 2.41 9.97 2.95
C VAL A 119 2.63 10.17 4.45
N VAL A 120 2.07 9.29 5.29
CA VAL A 120 2.25 9.37 6.76
C VAL A 120 3.70 9.13 7.13
N ASP A 121 4.34 8.12 6.52
CA ASP A 121 5.75 7.79 6.77
C ASP A 121 6.68 8.92 6.34
N GLU A 122 6.50 9.46 5.13
CA GLU A 122 7.29 10.57 4.59
C GLU A 122 7.14 11.84 5.44
N ALA A 123 5.91 12.16 5.89
CA ALA A 123 5.68 13.31 6.76
C ALA A 123 6.44 13.17 8.09
N GLY A 124 6.51 11.97 8.64
CA GLY A 124 7.30 11.66 9.83
C GLY A 124 8.80 11.74 9.58
N ALA A 125 9.27 11.14 8.49
CA ALA A 125 10.67 11.10 8.12
C ALA A 125 11.25 12.50 7.89
N ARG A 126 10.49 13.40 7.26
CA ARG A 126 10.87 14.80 7.06
C ARG A 126 11.21 15.51 8.36
N GLN A 127 10.52 15.24 9.46
CA GLN A 127 10.84 15.82 10.76
C GLN A 127 12.20 15.37 11.29
N LYS A 128 12.64 14.15 10.96
CA LYS A 128 13.99 13.67 11.36
C LYS A 128 15.11 14.42 10.66
N LEU A 129 14.87 14.96 9.46
CA LEU A 129 15.85 15.75 8.70
C LEU A 129 15.99 17.18 9.22
N ILE A 130 15.01 17.66 9.98
CA ILE A 130 15.06 19.01 10.58
C ILE A 130 15.89 18.98 11.85
N THR A 131 16.67 20.06 12.10
CA THR A 131 17.45 20.23 13.33
C THR A 131 16.56 20.08 14.57
N LYS A 132 17.04 19.40 15.61
CA LYS A 132 16.28 19.03 16.84
C LYS A 132 15.49 20.19 17.44
N SER A 133 16.07 21.41 17.42
CA SER A 133 15.43 22.62 17.96
C SER A 133 14.21 23.12 17.17
N LYS A 134 14.08 22.74 15.90
CA LYS A 134 12.99 23.14 14.99
C LYS A 134 12.01 22.02 14.68
N ARG A 135 12.23 20.81 15.19
CA ARG A 135 11.33 19.68 14.99
C ARG A 135 9.97 19.91 15.60
N LYS A 136 8.94 19.66 14.81
CA LYS A 136 7.58 19.59 15.36
C LYS A 136 7.42 18.29 16.14
N LYS A 137 6.72 18.35 17.25
CA LYS A 137 6.33 17.16 18.03
C LYS A 137 5.04 16.50 17.51
N THR A 138 4.30 17.23 16.69
CA THR A 138 3.00 16.78 16.16
C THR A 138 2.87 17.15 14.69
N ILE A 139 2.45 16.21 13.88
CA ILE A 139 2.09 16.37 12.47
C ILE A 139 0.62 16.73 12.39
N SER A 140 0.33 17.82 11.73
CA SER A 140 -1.02 18.35 11.45
C SER A 140 -1.42 18.11 10.00
N GLU A 141 -2.64 18.45 9.65
CA GLU A 141 -3.18 18.43 8.29
C GLU A 141 -2.31 19.21 7.30
N ILE A 142 -1.87 20.40 7.70
CA ILE A 142 -0.99 21.25 6.86
C ILE A 142 0.33 20.57 6.53
N ASP A 143 0.89 19.78 7.46
CA ASP A 143 2.13 19.06 7.21
C ASP A 143 1.93 17.92 6.20
N ILE A 144 0.78 17.25 6.25
CA ILE A 144 0.36 16.24 5.27
C ILE A 144 0.13 16.85 3.90
N GLU A 145 -0.58 17.98 3.82
CA GLU A 145 -0.81 18.71 2.57
C GLU A 145 0.50 19.05 1.85
N LYS A 146 1.47 19.59 2.58
CA LYS A 146 2.82 19.86 2.06
C LYS A 146 3.54 18.62 1.59
N THR A 147 3.37 17.51 2.31
CA THR A 147 3.98 16.24 1.96
C THR A 147 3.37 15.69 0.68
N VAL A 148 2.04 15.68 0.57
CA VAL A 148 1.32 15.24 -0.64
C VAL A 148 1.68 16.11 -1.83
N ALA A 149 1.69 17.45 -1.67
CA ALA A 149 2.06 18.39 -2.74
C ALA A 149 3.46 18.07 -3.29
N SER A 150 4.41 17.80 -2.41
CA SER A 150 5.78 17.42 -2.79
C SER A 150 5.84 16.07 -3.49
N MET A 151 5.12 15.05 -3.00
CA MET A 151 5.11 13.70 -3.58
C MET A 151 4.40 13.70 -4.94
N ALA A 152 3.29 14.40 -5.06
CA ALA A 152 2.51 14.51 -6.30
C ALA A 152 3.08 15.55 -7.29
N ARG A 153 4.14 16.29 -6.90
CA ARG A 153 4.75 17.36 -7.69
C ARG A 153 3.77 18.45 -8.13
N ILE A 154 2.84 18.80 -7.25
CA ILE A 154 1.86 19.86 -7.47
C ILE A 154 2.15 21.08 -6.58
N PRO A 155 1.73 22.31 -6.98
CA PRO A 155 1.86 23.49 -6.13
C PRO A 155 1.08 23.34 -4.82
N GLU A 156 1.67 23.76 -3.68
CA GLU A 156 1.04 23.67 -2.36
C GLU A 156 -0.35 24.39 -2.32
N LYS A 157 -0.50 25.50 -3.04
CA LYS A 157 -1.79 26.23 -3.14
C LYS A 157 -2.92 25.40 -3.75
N THR A 158 -2.62 24.46 -4.62
CA THR A 158 -3.63 23.60 -5.26
C THR A 158 -4.18 22.58 -4.27
N CYS A 159 -3.37 22.12 -3.32
CA CYS A 159 -3.80 21.24 -2.23
C CYS A 159 -4.76 21.95 -1.24
N LEU A 160 -4.50 23.23 -0.97
CA LEU A 160 -5.26 24.02 0.02
C LEU A 160 -6.67 24.40 -0.44
N LEU A 161 -6.91 24.58 -1.74
CA LEU A 161 -8.20 25.03 -2.28
C LEU A 161 -9.35 24.02 -2.08
N TYR A 162 -9.05 22.75 -1.81
CA TYR A 162 -10.06 21.70 -1.66
C TYR A 162 -10.46 21.40 -0.20
N THR A 163 -9.80 21.98 0.78
CA THR A 163 -10.19 21.84 2.19
C THR A 163 -11.24 22.87 2.61
N SER A 164 -11.40 23.98 1.88
CA SER A 164 -12.39 25.02 2.16
C SER A 164 -13.80 24.67 1.65
N ASP A 165 -13.93 23.89 0.56
CA ASP A 165 -15.24 23.55 0.00
C ASP A 165 -16.01 22.49 0.82
N ALA A 166 -15.32 21.74 1.68
CA ALA A 166 -15.98 20.74 2.54
C ALA A 166 -16.56 21.36 3.86
N ALA A 167 -16.30 22.62 4.13
CA ALA A 167 -16.77 23.31 5.33
C ALA A 167 -18.05 24.13 5.11
N ASP A 168 -18.53 24.26 3.86
CA ASP A 168 -19.65 25.14 3.50
C ASP A 168 -20.94 24.38 3.09
N GLU A 169 -20.96 23.06 3.22
CA GLU A 169 -22.16 22.23 3.09
C GLU A 169 -22.55 21.63 4.46
N GLY A 170 -22.97 22.50 5.36
CA GLY A 170 -23.54 22.13 6.66
C GLY A 170 -24.80 22.93 6.98
#